data_596186d62f7cb16686a9c82b999e686d
#
_entry.id   596186d62f7cb16686a9c82b999e686d
#
_cell.length_a   1.000
_cell.length_b   1.000
_cell.length_c   1.000
_cell.angle_alpha   90.00
_cell.angle_beta   90.00
_cell.angle_gamma   90.00
#
_symmetry.space_group_name_H-M   'P 1'
#
loop_
_entity.id
_entity.type
_entity.pdbx_description
1 polymer ?
#
loop_
_entity_poly.entity_id
_entity_poly.type
_entity_poly.pdbx_seq_one_letter_code
_entity_poly.pdbx_strand_id
1 'polypeptide(L)'
;DLNPPYIGGDHTKPNYNQQALAAGYDPQDPYASLDPRFYASIYYNGAQRNLDGTGNRVETFVGGREGLTLNIDRTHTRTGYYMRKFNNWKSSHDNSADGAVRVFRLAELLLNHAEASNEAYGPDQNPDNRMTALEAINEVRSRAGMPLLDIASQDEFRLRCRNERRIELAFEEHRYWDVRRWGILGETDRTVTGMRITKEGNRFTYTRFKVGDRACGADKFNLYPLPQSEVNKANNNTGVQWQNPGWEQ
;
A
#
# COMPACT_ATOMS: atom_id res chain seq x y z
N ASP A 1 -5.38 10.43 0.84
CA ASP A 1 -6.58 10.60 0.07
C ASP A 1 -6.42 10.22 -1.38
N LEU A 2 -7.47 10.39 -2.20
CA LEU A 2 -7.48 10.02 -3.62
C LEU A 2 -6.49 10.80 -4.48
N ASN A 3 -6.09 11.98 -4.01
CA ASN A 3 -5.13 12.83 -4.68
C ASN A 3 -3.77 12.75 -3.97
N PRO A 4 -2.93 11.75 -4.28
CA PRO A 4 -1.60 11.70 -3.73
C PRO A 4 -0.80 12.93 -4.17
N PRO A 5 0.24 13.33 -3.42
CA PRO A 5 1.10 14.44 -3.80
C PRO A 5 1.73 14.28 -5.19
N TYR A 6 1.89 13.03 -5.63
CA TYR A 6 2.34 12.69 -6.96
C TYR A 6 1.22 12.00 -7.76
N ILE A 7 0.85 12.56 -8.90
CA ILE A 7 -0.30 12.13 -9.72
C ILE A 7 0.07 11.45 -11.05
N GLY A 8 1.26 10.94 -11.18
CA GLY A 8 1.65 10.15 -12.34
C GLY A 8 2.57 10.86 -13.33
N GLY A 9 2.72 10.31 -14.52
CA GLY A 9 3.65 10.76 -15.55
C GLY A 9 5.03 10.12 -15.43
N ASP A 10 6.06 10.85 -15.81
CA ASP A 10 7.46 10.43 -15.63
C ASP A 10 7.83 10.48 -14.15
N HIS A 11 8.05 9.32 -13.56
CA HIS A 11 8.38 9.21 -12.12
C HIS A 11 9.74 9.82 -11.75
N THR A 12 10.57 10.13 -12.72
CA THR A 12 11.81 10.90 -12.51
C THR A 12 11.57 12.40 -12.51
N LYS A 13 10.41 12.83 -13.03
CA LYS A 13 9.97 14.22 -13.08
C LYS A 13 8.56 14.32 -12.48
N PRO A 14 8.44 14.32 -11.16
CA PRO A 14 7.15 14.27 -10.50
C PRO A 14 6.25 15.43 -10.88
N ASN A 15 5.02 15.09 -11.22
CA ASN A 15 3.93 16.04 -11.38
C ASN A 15 3.13 16.05 -10.07
N TYR A 16 3.34 17.06 -9.25
CA TYR A 16 2.69 17.16 -7.95
C TYR A 16 1.24 17.62 -8.09
N ASN A 17 0.37 17.03 -7.27
CA ASN A 17 -1.00 17.47 -7.15
C ASN A 17 -1.06 18.91 -6.63
N GLN A 18 -1.68 19.81 -7.39
CA GLN A 18 -1.77 21.23 -7.04
C GLN A 18 -2.59 21.46 -5.76
N GLN A 19 -3.60 20.64 -5.51
CA GLN A 19 -4.39 20.70 -4.28
C GLN A 19 -3.55 20.30 -3.05
N ALA A 20 -2.70 19.31 -3.19
CA ALA A 20 -1.80 18.91 -2.12
C ALA A 20 -0.76 20.00 -1.82
N LEU A 21 -0.20 20.64 -2.85
CA LEU A 21 0.70 21.78 -2.66
C LEU A 21 0.00 22.96 -2.00
N ALA A 22 -1.22 23.31 -2.45
CA ALA A 22 -2.03 24.36 -1.85
C ALA A 22 -2.43 24.05 -0.39
N ALA A 23 -2.56 22.78 -0.04
CA ALA A 23 -2.79 22.32 1.32
C ALA A 23 -1.52 22.25 2.20
N GLY A 24 -0.37 22.72 1.68
CA GLY A 24 0.88 22.81 2.45
C GLY A 24 1.80 21.58 2.33
N TYR A 25 1.60 20.68 1.37
CA TYR A 25 2.57 19.62 1.12
C TYR A 25 3.88 20.21 0.60
N ASP A 26 4.97 19.96 1.32
CA ASP A 26 6.32 20.34 0.90
C ASP A 26 7.08 19.12 0.36
N PRO A 27 7.47 19.10 -0.93
CA PRO A 27 8.30 18.05 -1.51
C PRO A 27 9.68 17.89 -0.84
N GLN A 28 10.16 18.92 -0.13
CA GLN A 28 11.42 18.88 0.62
C GLN A 28 11.24 18.56 2.11
N ASP A 29 9.99 18.44 2.56
CA ASP A 29 9.63 17.82 3.84
C ASP A 29 8.47 16.82 3.62
N PRO A 30 8.71 15.75 2.84
CA PRO A 30 7.64 14.88 2.33
C PRO A 30 7.00 14.01 3.41
N TYR A 31 7.50 14.06 4.62
CA TYR A 31 7.02 13.25 5.75
C TYR A 31 6.23 14.05 6.78
N ALA A 32 6.12 15.36 6.61
CA ALA A 32 5.28 16.19 7.47
C ALA A 32 3.79 15.95 7.23
N SER A 33 3.01 15.94 8.31
CA SER A 33 1.53 15.95 8.27
C SER A 33 0.88 14.83 7.43
N LEU A 34 1.50 13.65 7.39
CA LEU A 34 0.93 12.47 6.74
C LEU A 34 -0.08 11.77 7.66
N ASP A 35 -0.84 10.83 7.06
CA ASP A 35 -1.71 9.92 7.79
C ASP A 35 -0.93 9.27 8.97
N PRO A 36 -1.47 9.28 10.20
CA PRO A 36 -0.80 8.72 11.37
C PRO A 36 -0.35 7.26 11.19
N ARG A 37 -1.05 6.50 10.35
CA ARG A 37 -0.69 5.11 10.03
C ARG A 37 0.58 4.98 9.20
N PHE A 38 0.98 6.04 8.48
CA PHE A 38 2.28 6.08 7.81
C PHE A 38 3.41 5.89 8.82
N TYR A 39 3.40 6.68 9.89
CA TYR A 39 4.44 6.62 10.93
C TYR A 39 4.44 5.31 11.72
N ALA A 40 3.29 4.67 11.82
CA ALA A 40 3.16 3.36 12.46
C ALA A 40 3.61 2.19 11.58
N SER A 41 3.57 2.35 10.25
CA SER A 41 3.75 1.26 9.30
C SER A 41 5.07 1.29 8.55
N ILE A 42 5.73 2.46 8.45
CA ILE A 42 6.89 2.67 7.58
C ILE A 42 8.03 3.33 8.34
N TYR A 43 9.24 2.81 8.18
CA TYR A 43 10.46 3.51 8.52
C TYR A 43 10.90 4.37 7.34
N TYR A 44 11.11 5.64 7.60
CA TYR A 44 11.56 6.66 6.66
C TYR A 44 12.78 7.40 7.23
N ASN A 45 13.43 8.23 6.46
CA ASN A 45 14.58 9.01 6.93
C ASN A 45 14.20 9.94 8.09
N GLY A 46 14.87 9.79 9.21
CA GLY A 46 14.59 10.54 10.43
C GLY A 46 13.56 9.93 11.36
N ALA A 47 12.90 8.82 10.96
CA ALA A 47 11.96 8.13 11.84
C ALA A 47 12.63 7.65 13.13
N GLN A 48 11.93 7.77 14.26
CA GLN A 48 12.38 7.19 15.52
C GLN A 48 12.32 5.66 15.42
N ARG A 49 13.43 4.96 15.75
CA ARG A 49 13.52 3.51 15.61
C ARG A 49 12.59 2.79 16.58
N ASN A 50 12.68 3.11 17.85
CA ASN A 50 11.92 2.45 18.90
C ASN A 50 10.65 3.23 19.26
N LEU A 51 9.60 2.52 19.65
CA LEU A 51 8.32 3.12 20.03
C LEU A 51 8.40 3.91 21.36
N ASP A 52 9.34 3.55 22.22
CA ASP A 52 9.59 4.23 23.50
C ASP A 52 10.43 5.51 23.35
N GLY A 53 10.74 5.91 22.13
CA GLY A 53 11.57 7.08 21.84
C GLY A 53 13.07 6.85 21.99
N THR A 54 13.50 5.65 22.35
CA THR A 54 14.92 5.30 22.43
C THR A 54 15.47 4.84 21.08
N GLY A 55 16.78 4.60 21.02
CA GLY A 55 17.47 4.17 19.82
C GLY A 55 17.76 5.32 18.85
N ASN A 56 18.59 5.01 17.88
CA ASN A 56 18.98 5.98 16.85
C ASN A 56 17.85 6.22 15.85
N ARG A 57 17.81 7.41 15.27
CA ARG A 57 16.94 7.68 14.12
C ARG A 57 17.39 6.87 12.92
N VAL A 58 16.41 6.49 12.10
CA VAL A 58 16.63 5.78 10.84
C VAL A 58 17.26 6.72 9.82
N GLU A 59 18.31 6.27 9.15
CA GLU A 59 19.12 7.06 8.22
C GLU A 59 19.07 6.42 6.82
N THR A 60 18.01 6.68 6.04
CA THR A 60 17.87 6.14 4.69
C THR A 60 18.47 7.04 3.61
N PHE A 61 19.16 8.11 3.97
CA PHE A 61 19.90 8.94 3.01
C PHE A 61 21.12 8.18 2.44
N VAL A 62 21.60 8.60 1.28
CA VAL A 62 22.79 8.01 0.64
C VAL A 62 24.00 8.19 1.55
N GLY A 63 24.62 7.08 1.93
CA GLY A 63 25.73 7.06 2.91
C GLY A 63 25.29 6.98 4.37
N GLY A 64 23.98 6.99 4.66
CA GLY A 64 23.44 6.71 5.99
C GLY A 64 23.49 5.22 6.34
N ARG A 65 23.30 4.89 7.60
CA ARG A 65 23.42 3.52 8.13
C ARG A 65 22.45 2.53 7.46
N GLU A 66 21.23 2.96 7.19
CA GLU A 66 20.20 2.23 6.47
C GLU A 66 20.02 2.78 5.04
N GLY A 67 21.09 3.38 4.52
CA GLY A 67 21.05 4.19 3.31
C GLY A 67 20.66 3.42 2.06
N LEU A 68 20.05 4.15 1.13
CA LEU A 68 19.80 3.67 -0.21
C LEU A 68 21.13 3.34 -0.89
N THR A 69 21.34 2.10 -1.25
CA THR A 69 22.49 1.68 -2.08
C THR A 69 22.02 1.33 -3.47
N LEU A 70 22.76 1.79 -4.47
CA LEU A 70 22.56 1.42 -5.88
C LEU A 70 23.27 0.10 -6.23
N ASN A 71 24.10 -0.41 -5.35
CA ASN A 71 24.79 -1.69 -5.52
C ASN A 71 23.88 -2.86 -5.14
N ILE A 72 24.23 -4.05 -5.60
CA ILE A 72 23.48 -5.31 -5.48
C ILE A 72 23.42 -5.82 -4.02
N ASP A 73 23.78 -5.01 -3.06
CA ASP A 73 23.65 -5.36 -1.66
C ASP A 73 22.17 -5.54 -1.30
N ARG A 74 21.80 -6.79 -1.00
CA ARG A 74 20.42 -7.17 -0.67
C ARG A 74 20.03 -6.78 0.74
N THR A 75 20.93 -6.25 1.52
CA THR A 75 20.70 -5.88 2.93
C THR A 75 20.09 -4.49 3.10
N HIS A 76 20.19 -3.64 2.06
CA HIS A 76 19.69 -2.27 2.09
C HIS A 76 18.45 -2.07 1.22
N THR A 77 17.66 -1.07 1.57
CA THR A 77 16.45 -0.71 0.81
C THR A 77 16.79 -0.26 -0.61
N ARG A 78 15.92 -0.61 -1.55
CA ARG A 78 15.96 -0.08 -2.92
C ARG A 78 15.04 1.13 -3.12
N THR A 79 14.13 1.38 -2.17
CA THR A 79 13.11 2.41 -2.26
C THR A 79 13.37 3.62 -1.35
N GLY A 80 14.28 3.50 -0.39
CA GLY A 80 14.48 4.49 0.68
C GLY A 80 13.55 4.30 1.87
N TYR A 81 12.78 3.19 1.91
CA TYR A 81 11.83 2.87 2.97
C TYR A 81 12.00 1.44 3.47
N TYR A 82 11.59 1.21 4.73
CA TYR A 82 11.50 -0.11 5.32
C TYR A 82 10.13 -0.31 5.98
N MET A 83 9.73 -1.57 6.11
CA MET A 83 8.53 -1.92 6.86
C MET A 83 8.77 -1.74 8.36
N ARG A 84 7.88 -1.00 9.02
CA ARG A 84 7.84 -0.85 10.49
C ARG A 84 6.75 -1.72 11.10
N LYS A 85 5.60 -1.84 10.42
CA LYS A 85 4.47 -2.69 10.85
C LYS A 85 4.96 -4.12 11.08
N PHE A 86 4.53 -4.76 12.15
CA PHE A 86 4.98 -6.08 12.62
C PHE A 86 6.42 -6.16 13.13
N ASN A 87 7.20 -5.09 13.05
CA ASN A 87 8.54 -5.11 13.62
C ASN A 87 8.47 -4.97 15.15
N ASN A 88 8.96 -5.97 15.86
CA ASN A 88 9.17 -5.85 17.30
C ASN A 88 10.54 -5.21 17.55
N TRP A 89 10.54 -3.97 18.03
CA TRP A 89 11.78 -3.20 18.29
C TRP A 89 12.67 -3.84 19.37
N LYS A 90 12.14 -4.78 20.17
CA LYS A 90 12.93 -5.57 21.14
C LYS A 90 13.68 -6.73 20.50
N SER A 91 13.36 -7.09 19.24
CA SER A 91 14.11 -8.11 18.52
C SER A 91 15.41 -7.56 17.94
N SER A 92 16.46 -8.36 17.94
CA SER A 92 17.73 -8.08 17.28
C SER A 92 18.17 -9.30 16.48
N HIS A 93 19.32 -9.19 15.77
CA HIS A 93 19.90 -10.34 15.08
C HIS A 93 20.15 -11.53 16.02
N ASP A 94 20.52 -11.25 17.27
CA ASP A 94 20.91 -12.24 18.26
C ASP A 94 19.81 -12.58 19.26
N ASN A 95 18.72 -11.81 19.29
CA ASN A 95 17.60 -12.00 20.22
C ASN A 95 16.27 -11.98 19.48
N SER A 96 15.55 -13.07 19.56
CA SER A 96 14.15 -13.11 19.13
C SER A 96 13.25 -12.46 20.18
N ALA A 97 12.21 -11.79 19.73
CA ALA A 97 11.14 -11.29 20.58
C ALA A 97 9.81 -11.81 20.06
N ASP A 98 8.89 -12.04 20.96
CA ASP A 98 7.56 -12.53 20.62
C ASP A 98 6.88 -11.59 19.63
N GLY A 99 6.35 -12.15 18.56
CA GLY A 99 5.57 -11.47 17.55
C GLY A 99 4.21 -12.13 17.37
N ALA A 100 3.17 -11.33 17.18
CA ALA A 100 1.85 -11.84 16.83
C ALA A 100 1.61 -11.69 15.32
N VAL A 101 1.36 -12.81 14.67
CA VAL A 101 0.85 -12.81 13.29
C VAL A 101 -0.66 -12.60 13.34
N ARG A 102 -1.14 -11.52 12.74
CA ARG A 102 -2.57 -11.25 12.61
C ARG A 102 -3.07 -11.90 11.34
N VAL A 103 -3.88 -12.93 11.50
CA VAL A 103 -4.52 -13.61 10.37
C VAL A 103 -5.75 -12.83 9.89
N PHE A 104 -6.47 -12.21 10.83
CA PHE A 104 -7.70 -11.48 10.58
C PHE A 104 -7.95 -10.43 11.68
N ARG A 105 -8.59 -9.30 11.36
CA ARG A 105 -8.89 -8.25 12.32
C ARG A 105 -10.14 -7.44 11.97
N LEU A 106 -10.72 -6.77 12.96
CA LEU A 106 -11.98 -6.03 12.83
C LEU A 106 -11.96 -4.99 11.69
N ALA A 107 -10.84 -4.29 11.48
CA ALA A 107 -10.76 -3.30 10.40
C ALA A 107 -10.94 -3.92 9.00
N GLU A 108 -10.49 -5.16 8.79
CA GLU A 108 -10.76 -5.88 7.55
C GLU A 108 -12.24 -6.18 7.38
N LEU A 109 -12.92 -6.65 8.44
CA LEU A 109 -14.38 -6.87 8.42
C LEU A 109 -15.15 -5.60 8.08
N LEU A 110 -14.81 -4.49 8.75
CA LEU A 110 -15.46 -3.19 8.50
C LEU A 110 -15.25 -2.73 7.06
N LEU A 111 -14.04 -2.89 6.51
CA LEU A 111 -13.75 -2.50 5.14
C LEU A 111 -14.38 -3.46 4.12
N ASN A 112 -14.49 -4.76 4.41
CA ASN A 112 -15.21 -5.72 3.58
C ASN A 112 -16.70 -5.38 3.56
N HIS A 113 -17.29 -5.04 4.73
CA HIS A 113 -18.67 -4.60 4.82
C HIS A 113 -18.89 -3.27 4.07
N ALA A 114 -18.01 -2.28 4.27
CA ALA A 114 -18.10 -0.99 3.60
C ALA A 114 -18.09 -1.13 2.06
N GLU A 115 -17.19 -1.96 1.55
CA GLU A 115 -17.13 -2.22 0.11
C GLU A 115 -18.40 -2.94 -0.39
N ALA A 116 -18.78 -4.04 0.24
CA ALA A 116 -19.94 -4.82 -0.18
C ALA A 116 -21.26 -4.03 -0.11
N SER A 117 -21.47 -3.27 0.97
CA SER A 117 -22.65 -2.45 1.15
C SER A 117 -22.73 -1.32 0.14
N ASN A 118 -21.59 -0.67 -0.14
CA ASN A 118 -21.55 0.37 -1.17
C ASN A 118 -21.89 -0.20 -2.56
N GLU A 119 -21.32 -1.35 -2.93
CA GLU A 119 -21.59 -1.95 -4.24
C GLU A 119 -23.05 -2.39 -4.39
N ALA A 120 -23.67 -2.84 -3.31
CA ALA A 120 -25.06 -3.30 -3.33
C ALA A 120 -26.08 -2.17 -3.25
N TYR A 121 -25.84 -1.14 -2.42
CA TYR A 121 -26.87 -0.18 -2.02
C TYR A 121 -26.42 1.29 -2.12
N GLY A 122 -25.12 1.55 -2.27
CA GLY A 122 -24.54 2.88 -2.13
C GLY A 122 -24.01 3.16 -0.72
N PRO A 123 -23.37 4.34 -0.52
CA PRO A 123 -22.62 4.60 0.70
C PRO A 123 -23.49 4.79 1.95
N ASP A 124 -24.69 5.32 1.80
CA ASP A 124 -25.55 5.77 2.91
C ASP A 124 -26.88 4.98 3.01
N GLN A 125 -27.02 3.90 2.28
CA GLN A 125 -28.23 3.09 2.30
C GLN A 125 -28.14 1.96 3.32
N ASN A 126 -29.24 1.76 4.03
CA ASN A 126 -29.34 0.76 5.10
C ASN A 126 -30.69 0.04 5.03
N PRO A 127 -30.91 -0.86 4.05
CA PRO A 127 -32.21 -1.51 3.84
C PRO A 127 -32.66 -2.42 4.99
N ASP A 128 -31.72 -2.91 5.79
CA ASP A 128 -31.97 -3.89 6.87
C ASP A 128 -31.69 -3.33 8.27
N ASN A 129 -31.64 -1.99 8.41
CA ASN A 129 -31.25 -1.31 9.65
C ASN A 129 -29.89 -1.77 10.20
N ARG A 130 -28.94 -2.04 9.29
CA ARG A 130 -27.55 -2.42 9.58
C ARG A 130 -26.65 -1.19 9.48
N MET A 131 -25.38 -1.37 9.80
CA MET A 131 -24.34 -0.37 9.56
C MET A 131 -24.25 -0.02 8.07
N THR A 132 -24.25 1.26 7.71
CA THR A 132 -24.03 1.70 6.33
C THR A 132 -22.57 1.52 5.91
N ALA A 133 -22.30 1.60 4.60
CA ALA A 133 -20.91 1.58 4.11
C ALA A 133 -20.12 2.77 4.67
N LEU A 134 -20.75 3.94 4.76
CA LEU A 134 -20.14 5.16 5.27
C LEU A 134 -19.82 5.07 6.77
N GLU A 135 -20.72 4.52 7.58
CA GLU A 135 -20.46 4.26 9.00
C GLU A 135 -19.27 3.30 9.19
N ALA A 136 -19.24 2.19 8.44
CA ALA A 136 -18.20 1.19 8.58
C ALA A 136 -16.79 1.72 8.25
N ILE A 137 -16.64 2.49 7.17
CA ILE A 137 -15.36 3.09 6.81
C ILE A 137 -14.95 4.16 7.82
N ASN A 138 -15.93 4.92 8.35
CA ASN A 138 -15.69 5.98 9.32
C ASN A 138 -15.27 5.45 10.69
N GLU A 139 -15.69 4.26 11.11
CA GLU A 139 -15.16 3.57 12.28
C GLU A 139 -13.64 3.36 12.16
N VAL A 140 -13.18 2.87 10.99
CA VAL A 140 -11.75 2.67 10.74
C VAL A 140 -11.00 4.00 10.75
N ARG A 141 -11.54 5.03 10.10
CA ARG A 141 -10.94 6.35 10.00
C ARG A 141 -10.88 7.07 11.34
N SER A 142 -11.98 7.03 12.12
CA SER A 142 -12.04 7.61 13.46
C SER A 142 -10.96 7.03 14.38
N ARG A 143 -10.84 5.70 14.42
CA ARG A 143 -9.78 5.03 15.19
C ARG A 143 -8.38 5.48 14.76
N ALA A 144 -8.18 5.73 13.47
CA ALA A 144 -6.91 6.17 12.90
C ALA A 144 -6.63 7.67 13.08
N GLY A 145 -7.56 8.43 13.67
CA GLY A 145 -7.45 9.88 13.82
C GLY A 145 -7.59 10.65 12.50
N MET A 146 -8.25 10.03 11.50
CA MET A 146 -8.49 10.65 10.19
C MET A 146 -9.85 11.34 10.13
N PRO A 147 -10.00 12.44 9.38
CA PRO A 147 -11.29 13.06 9.13
C PRO A 147 -12.30 12.06 8.58
N LEU A 148 -13.53 12.14 9.07
CA LEU A 148 -14.62 11.29 8.58
C LEU A 148 -14.97 11.65 7.13
N LEU A 149 -15.44 10.66 6.40
CA LEU A 149 -15.97 10.86 5.06
C LEU A 149 -17.45 11.22 5.13
N ASP A 150 -17.87 12.10 4.23
CA ASP A 150 -19.25 12.45 3.95
C ASP A 150 -19.40 12.41 2.42
N ILE A 151 -19.83 11.28 1.88
CA ILE A 151 -19.84 11.01 0.44
C ILE A 151 -21.15 10.33 0.07
N ALA A 152 -21.90 10.95 -0.84
CA ALA A 152 -23.15 10.42 -1.37
C ALA A 152 -22.98 9.58 -2.66
N SER A 153 -21.90 9.79 -3.40
CA SER A 153 -21.63 9.09 -4.66
C SER A 153 -21.04 7.71 -4.42
N GLN A 154 -21.69 6.68 -4.97
CA GLN A 154 -21.21 5.28 -4.93
C GLN A 154 -19.82 5.13 -5.56
N ASP A 155 -19.57 5.78 -6.69
CA ASP A 155 -18.29 5.68 -7.39
C ASP A 155 -17.18 6.39 -6.64
N GLU A 156 -17.44 7.57 -6.09
CA GLU A 156 -16.45 8.26 -5.25
C GLU A 156 -16.16 7.45 -3.98
N PHE A 157 -17.19 6.93 -3.31
CA PHE A 157 -17.00 6.08 -2.14
C PHE A 157 -16.16 4.83 -2.47
N ARG A 158 -16.42 4.17 -3.62
CA ARG A 158 -15.62 3.02 -4.09
C ARG A 158 -14.14 3.36 -4.15
N LEU A 159 -13.78 4.50 -4.73
CA LEU A 159 -12.40 4.94 -4.81
C LEU A 159 -11.80 5.22 -3.43
N ARG A 160 -12.56 5.87 -2.54
CA ARG A 160 -12.13 6.12 -1.15
C ARG A 160 -11.95 4.84 -0.36
N CYS A 161 -12.89 3.91 -0.47
CA CYS A 161 -12.82 2.61 0.19
C CYS A 161 -11.60 1.79 -0.28
N ARG A 162 -11.34 1.74 -1.57
CA ARG A 162 -10.14 1.08 -2.13
C ARG A 162 -8.85 1.71 -1.60
N ASN A 163 -8.80 3.03 -1.48
CA ASN A 163 -7.65 3.72 -0.91
C ASN A 163 -7.51 3.46 0.60
N GLU A 164 -8.62 3.49 1.34
CA GLU A 164 -8.63 3.19 2.77
C GLU A 164 -8.12 1.77 3.05
N ARG A 165 -8.57 0.78 2.27
CA ARG A 165 -8.05 -0.60 2.32
C ARG A 165 -6.55 -0.66 2.08
N ARG A 166 -6.06 0.05 1.07
CA ARG A 166 -4.63 0.11 0.74
C ARG A 166 -3.79 0.63 1.91
N ILE A 167 -4.27 1.66 2.62
CA ILE A 167 -3.55 2.30 3.73
C ILE A 167 -3.69 1.45 4.99
N GLU A 168 -4.89 1.11 5.37
CA GLU A 168 -5.19 0.40 6.62
C GLU A 168 -4.58 -1.02 6.65
N LEU A 169 -4.72 -1.75 5.55
CA LEU A 169 -4.27 -3.13 5.41
C LEU A 169 -2.88 -3.23 4.76
N ALA A 170 -2.11 -2.12 4.75
CA ALA A 170 -0.74 -2.13 4.24
C ALA A 170 0.10 -3.20 4.94
N PHE A 171 0.86 -3.98 4.18
CA PHE A 171 1.69 -5.11 4.61
C PHE A 171 0.93 -6.32 5.20
N GLU A 172 -0.40 -6.37 5.06
CA GLU A 172 -1.24 -7.49 5.47
C GLU A 172 -1.65 -8.38 4.28
N GLU A 173 -0.92 -8.33 3.18
CA GLU A 173 -1.06 -9.11 1.95
C GLU A 173 -2.33 -8.86 1.13
N HIS A 174 -3.25 -7.99 1.59
CA HIS A 174 -4.52 -7.71 0.92
C HIS A 174 -4.37 -7.06 -0.45
N ARG A 175 -3.44 -6.10 -0.62
CA ARG A 175 -3.29 -5.32 -1.85
C ARG A 175 -3.09 -6.19 -3.08
N TYR A 176 -2.33 -7.28 -2.93
CA TYR A 176 -2.07 -8.22 -4.01
C TYR A 176 -3.34 -8.83 -4.61
N TRP A 177 -4.30 -9.17 -3.73
CA TRP A 177 -5.59 -9.75 -4.12
C TRP A 177 -6.60 -8.68 -4.53
N ASP A 178 -6.65 -7.57 -3.81
CA ASP A 178 -7.56 -6.47 -4.05
C ASP A 178 -7.45 -5.91 -5.47
N VAL A 179 -6.24 -5.61 -5.95
CA VAL A 179 -6.05 -5.07 -7.31
C VAL A 179 -6.44 -6.06 -8.41
N ARG A 180 -6.33 -7.36 -8.14
CA ARG A 180 -6.76 -8.42 -9.09
C ARG A 180 -8.27 -8.54 -9.14
N ARG A 181 -8.93 -8.66 -7.99
CA ARG A 181 -10.39 -8.77 -7.95
C ARG A 181 -11.10 -7.50 -8.44
N TRP A 182 -10.45 -6.35 -8.33
CA TRP A 182 -10.95 -5.11 -8.91
C TRP A 182 -10.61 -4.92 -10.40
N GLY A 183 -9.78 -5.77 -10.96
CA GLY A 183 -9.34 -5.68 -12.36
C GLY A 183 -8.43 -4.49 -12.67
N ILE A 184 -7.78 -3.89 -11.66
CA ILE A 184 -6.98 -2.67 -11.80
C ILE A 184 -5.47 -2.89 -11.63
N LEU A 185 -5.02 -4.13 -11.63
CA LEU A 185 -3.60 -4.46 -11.42
C LEU A 185 -2.71 -3.78 -12.47
N GLY A 186 -3.12 -3.80 -13.74
CA GLY A 186 -2.37 -3.20 -14.84
C GLY A 186 -2.29 -1.67 -14.79
N GLU A 187 -3.21 -1.03 -14.09
CA GLU A 187 -3.31 0.42 -14.01
C GLU A 187 -2.55 1.00 -12.81
N THR A 188 -2.59 0.31 -11.67
CA THR A 188 -2.22 0.92 -10.38
C THR A 188 -0.87 0.50 -9.83
N ASP A 189 -0.41 -0.71 -10.06
CA ASP A 189 0.75 -1.27 -9.36
C ASP A 189 1.92 -1.63 -10.30
N ARG A 190 1.97 -1.08 -11.50
CA ARG A 190 3.01 -1.38 -12.49
C ARG A 190 4.37 -0.82 -12.11
N THR A 191 4.43 0.43 -11.70
CA THR A 191 5.70 1.13 -11.44
C THR A 191 5.96 1.24 -9.95
N VAL A 192 7.15 0.84 -9.54
CA VAL A 192 7.65 1.01 -8.18
C VAL A 192 8.55 2.24 -8.15
N THR A 193 8.24 3.17 -7.26
CA THR A 193 9.05 4.37 -7.03
C THR A 193 9.70 4.34 -5.65
N GLY A 194 10.80 5.08 -5.51
CA GLY A 194 11.50 5.28 -4.26
C GLY A 194 11.84 6.75 -4.02
N MET A 195 12.41 7.04 -2.86
CA MET A 195 12.90 8.34 -2.49
C MET A 195 14.42 8.28 -2.29
N ARG A 196 15.18 8.97 -3.14
CA ARG A 196 16.60 9.19 -2.94
C ARG A 196 16.76 10.43 -2.09
N ILE A 197 17.52 10.31 -1.02
CA ILE A 197 17.77 11.40 -0.09
C ILE A 197 19.28 11.63 -0.08
N THR A 198 19.70 12.84 -0.41
CA THR A 198 21.11 13.26 -0.28
C THR A 198 21.24 14.19 0.92
N LYS A 199 22.39 14.15 1.56
CA LYS A 199 22.70 14.98 2.74
C LYS A 199 23.91 15.84 2.47
N GLU A 200 23.75 17.16 2.65
CA GLU A 200 24.81 18.14 2.58
C GLU A 200 24.81 18.96 3.89
N GLY A 201 25.80 18.72 4.73
CA GLY A 201 25.79 19.28 6.09
C GLY A 201 24.59 18.78 6.88
N ASN A 202 23.72 19.71 7.30
CA ASN A 202 22.47 19.40 8.01
C ASN A 202 21.22 19.43 7.12
N ARG A 203 21.39 19.65 5.82
CA ARG A 203 20.27 19.74 4.86
C ARG A 203 20.09 18.43 4.15
N PHE A 204 18.82 18.01 4.00
CA PHE A 204 18.41 16.89 3.16
C PHE A 204 17.74 17.40 1.88
N THR A 205 18.00 16.72 0.77
CA THR A 205 17.31 16.91 -0.50
C THR A 205 16.62 15.63 -0.89
N TYR A 206 15.32 15.69 -1.19
CA TYR A 206 14.47 14.56 -1.48
C TYR A 206 14.17 14.51 -2.98
N THR A 207 14.49 13.38 -3.61
CA THR A 207 14.26 13.17 -5.05
C THR A 207 13.57 11.84 -5.27
N ARG A 208 12.34 11.90 -5.81
CA ARG A 208 11.62 10.69 -6.22
C ARG A 208 12.29 10.09 -7.45
N PHE A 209 12.40 8.78 -7.49
CA PHE A 209 12.95 8.06 -8.64
C PHE A 209 12.20 6.75 -8.89
N LYS A 210 12.31 6.25 -10.11
CA LYS A 210 11.78 4.96 -10.51
C LYS A 210 12.76 3.85 -10.10
N VAL A 211 12.27 2.89 -9.33
CA VAL A 211 13.03 1.69 -8.93
C VAL A 211 12.92 0.62 -10.00
N GLY A 212 11.75 0.44 -10.57
CA GLY A 212 11.50 -0.54 -11.62
C GLY A 212 10.03 -0.68 -11.96
N ASP A 213 9.75 -1.50 -12.97
CA ASP A 213 8.38 -1.87 -13.35
C ASP A 213 8.11 -3.33 -13.05
N ARG A 214 6.85 -3.62 -12.75
CA ARG A 214 6.33 -4.98 -12.66
C ARG A 214 5.70 -5.35 -14.00
N ALA A 215 6.02 -6.54 -14.48
CA ALA A 215 5.45 -7.08 -15.73
C ALA A 215 4.04 -7.65 -15.49
N CYS A 216 3.12 -6.82 -15.01
CA CYS A 216 1.75 -7.22 -14.64
C CYS A 216 0.65 -6.50 -15.44
N GLY A 217 1.00 -5.92 -16.60
CA GLY A 217 0.08 -5.09 -17.37
C GLY A 217 -0.92 -5.84 -18.24
N ALA A 218 -0.83 -7.14 -18.38
CA ALA A 218 -1.79 -7.93 -19.15
C ALA A 218 -2.88 -8.51 -18.25
N ASP A 219 -4.11 -8.56 -18.74
CA ASP A 219 -5.30 -9.03 -18.00
C ASP A 219 -5.16 -10.45 -17.45
N LYS A 220 -4.39 -11.29 -18.11
CA LYS A 220 -4.08 -12.64 -17.63
C LYS A 220 -3.52 -12.69 -16.23
N PHE A 221 -2.83 -11.65 -15.78
CA PHE A 221 -2.25 -11.59 -14.43
C PHE A 221 -3.28 -11.35 -13.32
N ASN A 222 -4.54 -11.05 -13.66
CA ASN A 222 -5.63 -11.00 -12.69
C ASN A 222 -5.99 -12.40 -12.16
N LEU A 223 -5.73 -13.45 -12.96
CA LEU A 223 -5.94 -14.84 -12.59
C LEU A 223 -4.62 -15.61 -12.61
N TYR A 224 -4.51 -16.63 -11.78
CA TYR A 224 -3.37 -17.56 -11.83
C TYR A 224 -3.56 -18.58 -12.95
N PRO A 225 -2.46 -19.07 -13.56
CA PRO A 225 -2.55 -20.25 -14.40
C PRO A 225 -2.98 -21.45 -13.56
N LEU A 226 -3.81 -22.31 -14.12
CA LEU A 226 -4.07 -23.62 -13.54
C LEU A 226 -2.77 -24.44 -13.60
N PRO A 227 -2.44 -25.24 -12.57
CA PRO A 227 -1.29 -26.12 -12.60
C PRO A 227 -1.32 -27.04 -13.81
N GLN A 228 -0.22 -27.16 -14.53
CA GLN A 228 -0.15 -27.94 -15.77
C GLN A 228 -0.59 -29.41 -15.57
N SER A 229 -0.31 -29.98 -14.40
CA SER A 229 -0.76 -31.32 -14.04
C SER A 229 -2.30 -31.46 -14.06
N GLU A 230 -3.01 -30.44 -13.58
CA GLU A 230 -4.49 -30.43 -13.57
C GLU A 230 -5.06 -30.21 -14.98
N VAL A 231 -4.44 -29.33 -15.75
CA VAL A 231 -4.78 -29.12 -17.17
C VAL A 231 -4.62 -30.43 -17.95
N ASN A 232 -3.52 -31.14 -17.75
CA ASN A 232 -3.28 -32.42 -18.41
C ASN A 232 -4.28 -33.50 -17.98
N LYS A 233 -4.64 -33.58 -16.69
CA LYS A 233 -5.69 -34.51 -16.23
C LYS A 233 -7.04 -34.19 -16.85
N ALA A 234 -7.43 -32.93 -16.90
CA ALA A 234 -8.68 -32.51 -17.51
C ALA A 234 -8.70 -32.89 -19.01
N ASN A 235 -7.64 -32.60 -19.74
CA ASN A 235 -7.51 -32.95 -21.16
C ASN A 235 -7.58 -34.45 -21.39
N ASN A 236 -6.88 -35.27 -20.59
CA ASN A 236 -6.90 -36.73 -20.71
C ASN A 236 -8.27 -37.33 -20.41
N ASN A 237 -9.02 -36.72 -19.46
CA ASN A 237 -10.32 -37.26 -19.06
C ASN A 237 -11.48 -36.76 -19.90
N THR A 238 -11.42 -35.58 -20.46
CA THR A 238 -12.55 -34.91 -21.13
C THR A 238 -12.25 -34.49 -22.57
N GLY A 239 -10.99 -34.53 -23.00
CA GLY A 239 -10.54 -33.97 -24.30
C GLY A 239 -10.53 -32.43 -24.32
N VAL A 240 -10.79 -31.76 -23.19
CA VAL A 240 -10.84 -30.29 -23.08
C VAL A 240 -9.64 -29.79 -22.33
N GLN A 241 -8.92 -28.87 -22.93
CA GLN A 241 -7.82 -28.17 -22.28
C GLN A 241 -8.35 -26.95 -21.53
N TRP A 242 -8.45 -27.06 -20.21
CA TRP A 242 -8.92 -26.00 -19.35
C TRP A 242 -7.73 -25.19 -18.85
N GLN A 243 -7.71 -23.93 -19.18
CA GLN A 243 -6.72 -22.98 -18.66
C GLN A 243 -7.39 -21.61 -18.50
N ASN A 244 -6.89 -20.81 -17.59
CA ASN A 244 -7.34 -19.43 -17.46
C ASN A 244 -6.91 -18.60 -18.68
N PRO A 245 -7.76 -17.62 -19.10
CA PRO A 245 -7.50 -16.81 -20.29
C PRO A 245 -6.12 -16.16 -20.29
N GLY A 246 -5.43 -16.25 -21.43
CA GLY A 246 -4.08 -15.71 -21.63
C GLY A 246 -2.94 -16.61 -21.10
N TRP A 247 -3.26 -17.79 -20.56
CA TRP A 247 -2.31 -18.83 -20.13
C TRP A 247 -2.39 -20.08 -20.99
N GLU A 248 -3.25 -20.07 -22.01
CA GLU A 248 -3.31 -21.12 -23.02
C GLU A 248 -1.97 -21.19 -23.78
N GLN A 249 -1.46 -22.38 -23.99
CA GLN A 249 -0.28 -22.63 -24.82
C GLN A 249 -0.66 -23.15 -26.18
#